data_1af4e1c55da2469f08bf6325d612b879
#
_entry.id   1af4e1c55da2469f08bf6325d612b879
#
_cell.length_a   1.000
_cell.length_b   1.000
_cell.length_c   1.000
_cell.angle_alpha   90.00
_cell.angle_beta   90.00
_cell.angle_gamma   90.00
#
_symmetry.space_group_name_H-M   'P 1'
#
loop_
_entity.id
_entity.type
_entity.pdbx_description
1 polymer ?
#
loop_
_entity_poly.entity_id
_entity_poly.type
_entity_poly.pdbx_seq_one_letter_code
_entity_poly.pdbx_strand_id
1 'polypeptide(L)'
;MGKFILCGFLRIAAAAVVFTALLLHAQIRVIELLADKDSRYKIGGTASPEITLTAGEQILLRVTARRGKSWNRDGSIHGFTLLRAKDRSKVEGWSLLFKAGTQQFLLTAPDEAGDYEVVCTVICSEDHEGMHMKLVVLPKGG
;
A
#
# COMPACT_ATOMS: atom_id res chain seq x y z
N MET A 1 -47.88 -2.93 -71.26
CA MET A 1 -47.98 -1.96 -70.15
C MET A 1 -47.69 -2.71 -68.86
N GLY A 2 -46.51 -2.68 -68.35
CA GLY A 2 -46.11 -3.28 -67.10
C GLY A 2 -45.26 -2.31 -66.31
N LYS A 3 -45.80 -1.74 -65.25
CA LYS A 3 -45.07 -0.88 -64.31
C LYS A 3 -44.24 -1.73 -63.42
N PHE A 4 -42.91 -1.66 -63.58
CA PHE A 4 -41.98 -2.24 -62.61
C PHE A 4 -41.90 -1.30 -61.40
N ILE A 5 -42.31 -1.81 -60.22
CA ILE A 5 -42.15 -1.17 -58.95
C ILE A 5 -40.78 -1.57 -58.44
N LEU A 6 -39.85 -0.63 -58.41
CA LEU A 6 -38.51 -0.82 -57.85
C LEU A 6 -38.59 -0.72 -56.29
N CYS A 7 -38.54 -1.85 -55.62
CA CYS A 7 -38.56 -1.93 -54.16
C CYS A 7 -37.12 -1.67 -53.66
N GLY A 8 -36.88 -0.45 -53.21
CA GLY A 8 -35.60 -0.05 -52.65
C GLY A 8 -35.39 -0.68 -51.28
N PHE A 9 -34.45 -1.61 -51.18
CA PHE A 9 -33.99 -2.13 -49.91
C PHE A 9 -33.09 -1.12 -49.18
N LEU A 10 -33.68 -0.44 -48.22
CA LEU A 10 -32.94 0.40 -47.30
C LEU A 10 -32.11 -0.53 -46.34
N ARG A 11 -30.81 -0.64 -46.62
CA ARG A 11 -29.88 -1.33 -45.74
C ARG A 11 -29.56 -0.42 -44.53
N ILE A 12 -30.20 -0.67 -43.42
CA ILE A 12 -29.83 -0.06 -42.14
C ILE A 12 -28.57 -0.77 -41.65
N ALA A 13 -27.43 -0.14 -41.80
CA ALA A 13 -26.20 -0.58 -41.17
C ALA A 13 -26.26 -0.25 -39.67
N ALA A 14 -26.54 -1.22 -38.84
CA ALA A 14 -26.42 -1.05 -37.41
C ALA A 14 -24.93 -1.03 -37.03
N ALA A 15 -24.40 0.16 -36.77
CA ALA A 15 -23.07 0.32 -36.21
C ALA A 15 -23.13 -0.10 -34.74
N ALA A 16 -22.67 -1.31 -34.46
CA ALA A 16 -22.45 -1.76 -33.09
C ALA A 16 -21.25 -0.99 -32.52
N VAL A 17 -21.52 0.06 -31.73
CA VAL A 17 -20.53 0.74 -30.92
C VAL A 17 -20.18 -0.18 -29.77
N VAL A 18 -19.12 -0.95 -29.95
CA VAL A 18 -18.53 -1.73 -28.85
C VAL A 18 -17.87 -0.74 -27.89
N PHE A 19 -18.58 -0.38 -26.84
CA PHE A 19 -18.04 0.36 -25.71
C PHE A 19 -17.14 -0.61 -24.94
N THR A 20 -15.87 -0.70 -25.32
CA THR A 20 -14.85 -1.34 -24.50
C THR A 20 -14.60 -0.41 -23.31
N ALA A 21 -15.34 -0.64 -22.22
CA ALA A 21 -15.00 -0.09 -20.93
C ALA A 21 -13.61 -0.62 -20.55
N LEU A 22 -12.56 0.17 -20.78
CA LEU A 22 -11.26 -0.06 -20.17
C LEU A 22 -11.48 0.05 -18.67
N LEU A 23 -11.64 -1.08 -18.02
CA LEU A 23 -11.52 -1.17 -16.57
C LEU A 23 -10.05 -0.89 -16.25
N LEU A 24 -9.71 0.37 -16.00
CA LEU A 24 -8.46 0.72 -15.34
C LEU A 24 -8.51 0.05 -13.96
N HIS A 25 -8.02 -1.17 -13.90
CA HIS A 25 -7.70 -1.76 -12.62
C HIS A 25 -6.51 -0.97 -12.08
N ALA A 26 -6.76 -0.10 -11.12
CA ALA A 26 -5.68 0.54 -10.38
C ALA A 26 -4.83 -0.59 -9.77
N GLN A 27 -3.65 -0.80 -10.33
CA GLN A 27 -2.76 -1.84 -9.86
C GLN A 27 -2.28 -1.48 -8.46
N ILE A 28 -2.61 -2.31 -7.47
CA ILE A 28 -2.18 -2.11 -6.09
C ILE A 28 -0.65 -2.17 -6.06
N ARG A 29 -0.03 -1.09 -5.58
CA ARG A 29 1.42 -1.03 -5.44
C ARG A 29 1.88 -1.94 -4.31
N VAL A 30 2.85 -2.81 -4.59
CA VAL A 30 3.48 -3.68 -3.60
C VAL A 30 4.72 -2.98 -3.05
N ILE A 31 4.84 -2.93 -1.73
CA ILE A 31 6.03 -2.45 -1.02
C ILE A 31 6.65 -3.63 -0.29
N GLU A 32 7.88 -3.98 -0.67
CA GLU A 32 8.66 -5.05 -0.06
C GLU A 32 9.47 -4.47 1.11
N LEU A 33 9.11 -4.84 2.33
CA LEU A 33 9.74 -4.37 3.56
C LEU A 33 10.47 -5.52 4.26
N LEU A 34 11.70 -5.29 4.64
CA LEU A 34 12.45 -6.15 5.54
C LEU A 34 12.48 -5.50 6.93
N ALA A 35 11.88 -6.15 7.93
CA ALA A 35 12.04 -5.85 9.34
C ALA A 35 13.13 -6.77 9.89
N ASP A 36 14.37 -6.27 9.97
CA ASP A 36 15.55 -7.12 10.08
C ASP A 36 15.99 -7.32 11.55
N LYS A 37 16.85 -8.31 11.75
CA LYS A 37 17.41 -8.71 13.05
C LYS A 37 18.25 -7.63 13.74
N ASP A 38 18.71 -6.62 13.00
CA ASP A 38 19.45 -5.46 13.49
C ASP A 38 18.55 -4.33 13.97
N SER A 39 17.23 -4.60 14.11
CA SER A 39 16.22 -3.60 14.51
C SER A 39 16.20 -2.39 13.56
N ARG A 40 16.16 -2.67 12.27
CA ARG A 40 16.00 -1.66 11.23
C ARG A 40 14.97 -2.12 10.20
N TYR A 41 14.17 -1.17 9.72
CA TYR A 41 13.38 -1.35 8.50
C TYR A 41 14.27 -1.12 7.30
N LYS A 42 14.13 -1.95 6.26
CA LYS A 42 14.91 -1.84 5.03
C LYS A 42 13.99 -2.03 3.82
N ILE A 43 14.22 -1.22 2.79
CA ILE A 43 13.58 -1.37 1.47
C ILE A 43 14.70 -1.33 0.45
N GLY A 44 14.76 -2.34 -0.44
CA GLY A 44 15.83 -2.44 -1.43
C GLY A 44 17.24 -2.44 -0.83
N GLY A 45 17.40 -2.94 0.40
CA GLY A 45 18.68 -2.97 1.11
C GLY A 45 19.05 -1.66 1.85
N THR A 46 18.29 -0.57 1.66
CA THR A 46 18.51 0.71 2.35
C THR A 46 17.85 0.67 3.73
N ALA A 47 18.62 0.97 4.79
CA ALA A 47 18.11 1.08 6.15
C ALA A 47 17.39 2.42 6.38
N SER A 48 16.36 2.41 7.22
CA SER A 48 15.53 3.58 7.54
C SER A 48 15.07 4.34 6.29
N PRO A 49 14.41 3.64 5.33
CA PRO A 49 14.00 4.23 4.06
C PRO A 49 12.88 5.24 4.27
N GLU A 50 12.63 6.05 3.25
CA GLU A 50 11.42 6.87 3.16
C GLU A 50 10.42 6.22 2.20
N ILE A 51 9.15 6.17 2.60
CA ILE A 51 8.04 5.78 1.73
C ILE A 51 7.21 7.01 1.41
N THR A 52 6.92 7.23 0.13
CA THR A 52 5.97 8.26 -0.32
C THR A 52 4.70 7.60 -0.83
N LEU A 53 3.55 7.99 -0.30
CA LEU A 53 2.21 7.55 -0.70
C LEU A 53 1.37 8.76 -1.13
N THR A 54 0.29 8.50 -1.87
CA THR A 54 -0.75 9.49 -2.12
C THR A 54 -1.90 9.28 -1.13
N ALA A 55 -2.55 10.34 -0.67
CA ALA A 55 -3.70 10.26 0.23
C ALA A 55 -4.77 9.28 -0.28
N GLY A 56 -5.18 8.34 0.56
CA GLY A 56 -6.14 7.29 0.21
C GLY A 56 -5.61 6.18 -0.72
N GLU A 57 -4.31 6.17 -1.06
CA GLU A 57 -3.71 5.12 -1.88
C GLU A 57 -3.78 3.76 -1.18
N GLN A 58 -4.21 2.73 -1.90
CA GLN A 58 -4.13 1.35 -1.43
C GLN A 58 -2.79 0.73 -1.80
N ILE A 59 -2.15 0.10 -0.83
CA ILE A 59 -0.88 -0.61 -0.99
C ILE A 59 -0.96 -2.01 -0.40
N LEU A 60 -0.17 -2.92 -0.96
CA LEU A 60 0.12 -4.22 -0.36
C LEU A 60 1.51 -4.15 0.26
N LEU A 61 1.57 -4.07 1.59
CA LEU A 61 2.82 -4.14 2.33
C LEU A 61 3.19 -5.62 2.52
N ARG A 62 4.23 -6.07 1.83
CA ARG A 62 4.79 -7.41 2.00
C ARG A 62 6.01 -7.32 2.90
N VAL A 63 5.92 -7.95 4.08
CA VAL A 63 6.94 -7.85 5.11
C VAL A 63 7.64 -9.18 5.25
N THR A 64 8.97 -9.16 5.19
CA THR A 64 9.80 -10.25 5.71
C THR A 64 10.39 -9.81 7.04
N ALA A 65 10.00 -10.48 8.13
CA ALA A 65 10.48 -10.16 9.46
C ALA A 65 11.47 -11.22 9.96
N ARG A 66 12.62 -10.77 10.42
CA ARG A 66 13.69 -11.61 10.97
C ARG A 66 13.88 -11.34 12.43
N ARG A 67 13.89 -12.40 13.22
CA ARG A 67 14.10 -12.34 14.67
C ARG A 67 15.53 -11.85 14.99
N GLY A 68 15.61 -10.84 15.86
CA GLY A 68 16.82 -10.47 16.57
C GLY A 68 17.01 -11.33 17.84
N LYS A 69 17.45 -10.71 18.92
CA LYS A 69 17.69 -11.39 20.22
C LYS A 69 16.43 -11.53 21.09
N SER A 70 15.49 -10.60 20.94
CA SER A 70 14.27 -10.55 21.75
C SER A 70 13.07 -11.18 21.03
N TRP A 71 12.11 -11.67 21.83
CA TRP A 71 10.84 -12.20 21.37
C TRP A 71 9.76 -11.97 22.43
N ASN A 72 8.52 -11.88 22.00
CA ASN A 72 7.37 -11.68 22.86
C ASN A 72 6.52 -12.96 22.96
N ARG A 73 5.74 -13.08 24.05
CA ARG A 73 4.89 -14.26 24.29
C ARG A 73 3.89 -14.54 23.19
N ASP A 74 3.42 -13.49 22.50
CA ASP A 74 2.48 -13.60 21.37
C ASP A 74 3.16 -13.98 20.05
N GLY A 75 4.49 -14.18 20.08
CA GLY A 75 5.31 -14.50 18.91
C GLY A 75 5.67 -13.29 18.05
N SER A 76 5.27 -12.07 18.44
CA SER A 76 5.69 -10.86 17.74
C SER A 76 7.18 -10.60 17.97
N ILE A 77 7.87 -10.19 16.90
CA ILE A 77 9.31 -9.91 16.92
C ILE A 77 9.61 -8.46 16.55
N HIS A 78 8.70 -7.79 15.83
CA HIS A 78 8.75 -6.38 15.51
C HIS A 78 7.33 -5.80 15.48
N GLY A 79 7.22 -4.50 15.71
CA GLY A 79 6.00 -3.74 15.49
C GLY A 79 6.15 -2.81 14.29
N PHE A 80 5.05 -2.26 13.81
CA PHE A 80 5.02 -1.26 12.74
C PHE A 80 3.80 -0.37 12.99
N THR A 81 4.01 0.76 13.62
CA THR A 81 2.95 1.68 13.96
C THR A 81 3.21 3.02 13.30
N LEU A 82 2.22 3.52 12.55
CA LEU A 82 2.29 4.83 11.91
C LEU A 82 1.81 5.91 12.85
N LEU A 83 2.64 6.92 13.04
CA LEU A 83 2.36 8.11 13.84
C LEU A 83 2.33 9.35 12.95
N ARG A 84 1.42 10.29 13.24
CA ARG A 84 1.52 11.64 12.66
C ARG A 84 2.72 12.36 13.25
N ALA A 85 3.56 12.97 12.40
CA ALA A 85 4.77 13.65 12.87
C ALA A 85 4.45 14.86 13.75
N LYS A 86 3.31 15.54 13.49
CA LYS A 86 2.93 16.79 14.17
C LYS A 86 2.58 16.63 15.66
N ASP A 87 1.97 15.51 16.05
CA ASP A 87 1.44 15.32 17.41
C ASP A 87 1.67 13.91 17.98
N ARG A 88 2.36 13.04 17.23
CA ARG A 88 2.65 11.65 17.59
C ARG A 88 1.40 10.78 17.76
N SER A 89 0.24 11.22 17.30
CA SER A 89 -0.99 10.42 17.34
C SER A 89 -0.90 9.23 16.38
N LYS A 90 -1.45 8.09 16.80
CA LYS A 90 -1.49 6.88 15.98
C LYS A 90 -2.49 7.04 14.83
N VAL A 91 -2.16 6.47 13.69
CA VAL A 91 -3.08 6.33 12.56
C VAL A 91 -3.82 5.00 12.70
N GLU A 92 -5.16 5.05 12.66
CA GLU A 92 -6.00 3.86 12.72
C GLU A 92 -5.70 2.91 11.54
N GLY A 93 -5.71 1.59 11.81
CA GLY A 93 -5.40 0.57 10.80
C GLY A 93 -3.92 0.38 10.50
N TRP A 94 -3.03 1.21 11.09
CA TRP A 94 -1.58 1.16 10.85
C TRP A 94 -0.77 0.73 12.07
N SER A 95 -1.34 -0.10 12.93
CA SER A 95 -0.62 -0.74 14.04
C SER A 95 -0.53 -2.23 13.78
N LEU A 96 0.62 -2.67 13.29
CA LEU A 96 0.87 -4.05 12.87
C LEU A 96 1.87 -4.71 13.80
N LEU A 97 1.70 -6.01 14.01
CA LEU A 97 2.65 -6.87 14.74
C LEU A 97 3.21 -7.89 13.75
N PHE A 98 4.53 -7.96 13.66
CA PHE A 98 5.20 -8.89 12.75
C PHE A 98 5.69 -10.11 13.51
N LYS A 99 5.34 -11.29 13.01
CA LYS A 99 5.92 -12.58 13.39
C LYS A 99 7.06 -12.92 12.43
N ALA A 100 7.93 -13.85 12.85
CA ALA A 100 9.02 -14.30 11.98
C ALA A 100 8.49 -14.89 10.66
N GLY A 101 9.13 -14.57 9.55
CA GLY A 101 8.76 -15.01 8.21
C GLY A 101 8.12 -13.90 7.39
N THR A 102 7.39 -14.26 6.35
CA THR A 102 6.76 -13.33 5.41
C THR A 102 5.26 -13.21 5.67
N GLN A 103 4.78 -11.97 5.74
CA GLN A 103 3.37 -11.62 5.96
C GLN A 103 2.97 -10.52 4.96
N GLN A 104 1.67 -10.39 4.71
CA GLN A 104 1.13 -9.37 3.80
C GLN A 104 0.01 -8.61 4.48
N PHE A 105 -0.02 -7.31 4.28
CA PHE A 105 -1.03 -6.40 4.82
C PHE A 105 -1.53 -5.48 3.72
N LEU A 106 -2.84 -5.48 3.50
CA LEU A 106 -3.48 -4.49 2.63
C LEU A 106 -3.75 -3.25 3.47
N LEU A 107 -3.14 -2.12 3.10
CA LEU A 107 -3.23 -0.88 3.83
C LEU A 107 -3.76 0.24 2.93
N THR A 108 -4.45 1.19 3.54
CA THR A 108 -4.87 2.43 2.87
C THR A 108 -4.10 3.60 3.49
N ALA A 109 -3.44 4.40 2.66
CA ALA A 109 -2.74 5.58 3.11
C ALA A 109 -3.70 6.55 3.83
N PRO A 110 -3.23 7.29 4.84
CA PRO A 110 -4.03 8.35 5.46
C PRO A 110 -4.60 9.33 4.42
N ASP A 111 -5.80 9.85 4.67
CA ASP A 111 -6.40 10.89 3.81
C ASP A 111 -5.76 12.26 4.01
N GLU A 112 -5.16 12.49 5.18
CA GLU A 112 -4.45 13.74 5.50
C GLU A 112 -3.03 13.71 4.93
N ALA A 113 -2.74 14.63 4.01
CA ALA A 113 -1.39 14.81 3.49
C ALA A 113 -0.45 15.37 4.57
N GLY A 114 0.79 14.92 4.59
CA GLY A 114 1.77 15.37 5.58
C GLY A 114 2.87 14.37 5.85
N ASP A 115 3.65 14.69 6.88
CA ASP A 115 4.73 13.84 7.36
C ASP A 115 4.25 12.88 8.46
N TYR A 116 4.72 11.66 8.36
CA TYR A 116 4.45 10.56 9.27
C TYR A 116 5.75 9.85 9.62
N GLU A 117 5.73 9.15 10.72
CA GLU A 117 6.83 8.29 11.16
C GLU A 117 6.31 6.88 11.50
N VAL A 118 6.98 5.90 10.98
CA VAL A 118 6.78 4.50 11.38
C VAL A 118 7.73 4.19 12.52
N VAL A 119 7.21 3.60 13.58
CA VAL A 119 8.00 3.18 14.75
C VAL A 119 7.73 1.73 15.11
N CYS A 120 8.73 1.05 15.66
CA CYS A 120 8.54 -0.25 16.27
C CYS A 120 7.98 -0.07 17.68
N THR A 121 6.79 -0.63 17.92
CA THR A 121 6.09 -0.60 19.23
C THR A 121 6.26 -1.88 20.05
N VAL A 122 7.08 -2.80 19.57
CA VAL A 122 7.42 -4.05 20.22
C VAL A 122 8.87 -4.00 20.66
N ILE A 123 9.16 -4.43 21.89
CA ILE A 123 10.55 -4.56 22.37
C ILE A 123 11.21 -5.69 21.58
N CYS A 124 11.88 -5.35 20.49
CA CYS A 124 12.54 -6.30 19.58
C CYS A 124 14.05 -6.44 19.88
N SER A 125 14.67 -5.45 20.55
CA SER A 125 16.05 -5.44 21.02
C SER A 125 16.28 -4.26 21.96
N GLU A 126 17.49 -4.10 22.50
CA GLU A 126 17.89 -2.90 23.24
C GLU A 126 17.86 -1.63 22.35
N ASP A 127 18.07 -1.79 21.04
CA ASP A 127 18.07 -0.72 20.04
C ASP A 127 16.72 -0.49 19.35
N HIS A 128 15.61 -1.05 19.86
CA HIS A 128 14.30 -1.00 19.20
C HIS A 128 13.79 0.44 19.00
N GLU A 129 14.17 1.39 19.87
CA GLU A 129 13.82 2.80 19.72
C GLU A 129 14.43 3.44 18.46
N GLY A 130 15.54 2.90 17.96
CA GLY A 130 16.15 3.28 16.70
C GLY A 130 15.49 2.67 15.47
N MET A 131 14.50 1.78 15.64
CA MET A 131 13.77 1.14 14.55
C MET A 131 12.61 2.01 14.08
N HIS A 132 12.91 2.94 13.20
CA HIS A 132 11.94 3.88 12.64
C HIS A 132 12.22 4.14 11.16
N MET A 133 11.23 4.69 10.45
CA MET A 133 11.36 5.16 9.08
C MET A 133 10.35 6.27 8.80
N LYS A 134 10.67 7.12 7.83
CA LYS A 134 9.80 8.21 7.40
C LYS A 134 8.75 7.73 6.38
N LEU A 135 7.54 8.27 6.48
CA LEU A 135 6.50 8.12 5.50
C LEU A 135 5.90 9.48 5.18
N VAL A 136 5.78 9.80 3.92
CA VAL A 136 5.19 11.05 3.43
C VAL A 136 3.92 10.74 2.68
N VAL A 137 2.83 11.43 3.03
CA VAL A 137 1.57 11.36 2.28
C VAL A 137 1.41 12.62 1.48
N LEU A 138 1.38 12.48 0.16
CA LEU A 138 1.11 13.57 -0.78
C LEU A 138 -0.40 13.79 -0.91
N PRO A 139 -0.85 15.03 -1.18
CA PRO A 139 -2.26 15.27 -1.45
C PRO A 139 -2.72 14.46 -2.66
N LYS A 140 -3.99 14.06 -2.63
CA LYS A 140 -4.62 13.43 -3.79
C LYS A 140 -4.66 14.45 -4.93
N GLY A 141 -4.10 14.08 -6.07
CA GLY A 141 -4.19 14.93 -7.26
C GLY A 141 -5.65 15.22 -7.60
N GLY A 142 -5.95 16.48 -7.88
CA GLY A 142 -7.27 16.91 -8.36
C GLY A 142 -7.51 16.47 -9.81
#